data_244e391278280f987d49f5ff2d423d84
#
_entry.id   244e391278280f987d49f5ff2d423d84
#
_cell.length_a   1.000
_cell.length_b   1.000
_cell.length_c   1.000
_cell.angle_alpha   90.00
_cell.angle_beta   90.00
_cell.angle_gamma   90.00
#
_symmetry.space_group_name_H-M   'P 1'
#
loop_
_entity.id
_entity.type
_entity.pdbx_description
1 polymer ?
#
loop_
_entity_poly.entity_id
_entity_poly.type
_entity_poly.pdbx_seq_one_letter_code
_entity_poly.pdbx_strand_id
1 'polypeptide(L)'
;MPVKRQISEPDGVYFITFTCHQWMPLITQTNSYDLIYKWFDHLKSKGHYIAGYVIMPNHVHALIGFRNTGQSINTIIGNGKRFIAYDIIKRLKALGEDKLLHRLHISVEAKDLERNKKHEVWEDSFDWKECRINSYMQQKLDYMHHNPCKGKWNIVAAPMDYEHSSAKYYITGEQGIYEVFNYCELADINLTELLQQNAESTPSHKARL
;
A
#
# COMPACT_ATOMS: atom_id res chain seq x y z
N MET A 1 -22.71 10.61 -5.88
CA MET A 1 -21.34 10.04 -5.97
C MET A 1 -21.45 8.52 -6.00
N PRO A 2 -20.71 7.80 -6.84
CA PRO A 2 -20.77 6.35 -6.81
C PRO A 2 -20.32 5.85 -5.43
N VAL A 3 -21.12 5.00 -4.82
CA VAL A 3 -20.75 4.34 -3.55
C VAL A 3 -19.54 3.46 -3.83
N LYS A 4 -18.40 3.84 -3.30
CA LYS A 4 -17.17 3.05 -3.44
C LYS A 4 -17.36 1.74 -2.66
N ARG A 5 -17.36 0.62 -3.38
CA ARG A 5 -17.55 -0.70 -2.77
C ARG A 5 -16.41 -0.98 -1.79
N GLN A 6 -16.79 -1.43 -0.60
CA GLN A 6 -15.84 -1.96 0.37
C GLN A 6 -15.53 -3.43 0.06
N ILE A 7 -14.35 -3.90 0.42
CA ILE A 7 -14.00 -5.31 0.42
C ILE A 7 -14.75 -5.95 1.59
N SER A 8 -15.60 -6.94 1.31
CA SER A 8 -16.38 -7.67 2.31
C SER A 8 -15.62 -8.87 2.88
N GLU A 9 -14.78 -9.48 2.06
CA GLU A 9 -14.03 -10.69 2.43
C GLU A 9 -12.90 -10.36 3.41
N PRO A 10 -12.62 -11.25 4.39
CA PRO A 10 -11.55 -11.06 5.37
C PRO A 10 -10.16 -11.37 4.82
N ASP A 11 -10.09 -12.05 3.69
CA ASP A 11 -8.87 -12.55 3.04
C ASP A 11 -8.98 -12.52 1.51
N GLY A 12 -7.91 -12.92 0.83
CA GLY A 12 -7.86 -13.02 -0.63
C GLY A 12 -6.74 -12.22 -1.25
N VAL A 13 -6.60 -12.34 -2.57
CA VAL A 13 -5.59 -11.59 -3.33
C VAL A 13 -6.26 -10.38 -4.00
N TYR A 14 -5.73 -9.20 -3.73
CA TYR A 14 -6.28 -7.95 -4.24
C TYR A 14 -5.21 -7.08 -4.91
N PHE A 15 -5.55 -6.57 -6.08
CA PHE A 15 -4.84 -5.47 -6.70
C PHE A 15 -5.40 -4.17 -6.13
N ILE A 16 -4.56 -3.41 -5.42
CA ILE A 16 -4.91 -2.19 -4.71
C ILE A 16 -4.27 -0.99 -5.39
N THR A 17 -5.03 0.10 -5.51
CA THR A 17 -4.51 1.39 -5.97
C THR A 17 -4.93 2.49 -5.03
N PHE A 18 -4.01 3.32 -4.57
CA PHE A 18 -4.32 4.56 -3.89
C PHE A 18 -3.47 5.71 -4.43
N THR A 19 -4.09 6.87 -4.56
CA THR A 19 -3.55 8.02 -5.29
C THR A 19 -3.46 9.23 -4.37
N CYS A 20 -2.40 10.02 -4.51
CA CYS A 20 -2.28 11.30 -3.83
C CYS A 20 -3.35 12.27 -4.30
N HIS A 21 -3.83 13.10 -3.40
CA HIS A 21 -4.88 14.09 -3.66
C HIS A 21 -4.55 14.94 -4.88
N GLN A 22 -5.53 15.10 -5.78
CA GLN A 22 -5.39 15.82 -7.04
C GLN A 22 -4.18 15.38 -7.88
N TRP A 23 -3.77 14.12 -7.78
CA TRP A 23 -2.64 13.57 -8.50
C TRP A 23 -1.30 14.30 -8.25
N MET A 24 -1.19 15.01 -7.11
CA MET A 24 0.03 15.69 -6.72
C MET A 24 1.16 14.69 -6.47
N PRO A 25 2.40 14.93 -6.93
CA PRO A 25 3.52 13.98 -6.81
C PRO A 25 4.14 14.01 -5.40
N LEU A 26 3.30 13.83 -4.35
CA LEU A 26 3.71 13.97 -2.95
C LEU A 26 4.77 12.95 -2.55
N ILE A 27 4.73 11.74 -3.13
CA ILE A 27 5.68 10.68 -2.83
C ILE A 27 7.10 11.09 -3.23
N THR A 28 7.28 11.56 -4.47
CA THR A 28 8.59 12.06 -4.93
C THR A 28 9.01 13.33 -4.24
N GLN A 29 8.11 14.32 -4.07
CA GLN A 29 8.44 15.59 -3.45
C GLN A 29 8.95 15.45 -2.01
N THR A 30 8.47 14.45 -1.30
CA THR A 30 8.87 14.18 0.08
C THR A 30 9.85 13.00 0.19
N ASN A 31 10.27 12.42 -0.93
CA ASN A 31 11.07 11.18 -0.96
C ASN A 31 10.49 10.09 -0.04
N SER A 32 9.18 9.83 -0.18
CA SER A 32 8.43 8.97 0.75
C SER A 32 8.29 7.51 0.29
N TYR A 33 9.15 7.04 -0.58
CA TYR A 33 9.17 5.63 -1.03
C TYR A 33 9.42 4.66 0.13
N ASP A 34 10.29 5.02 1.05
CA ASP A 34 10.58 4.24 2.26
C ASP A 34 9.38 4.04 3.18
N LEU A 35 8.43 4.98 3.18
CA LEU A 35 7.20 4.87 3.98
C LEU A 35 6.28 3.77 3.46
N ILE A 36 6.23 3.59 2.14
CA ILE A 36 5.46 2.52 1.51
C ILE A 36 6.13 1.18 1.81
N TYR A 37 7.45 1.08 1.74
CA TYR A 37 8.19 -0.13 2.10
C TYR A 37 7.99 -0.50 3.58
N LYS A 38 8.03 0.46 4.51
CA LYS A 38 7.71 0.24 5.93
C LYS A 38 6.28 -0.27 6.13
N TRP A 39 5.33 0.24 5.34
CA TRP A 39 3.97 -0.29 5.37
C TRP A 39 3.91 -1.73 4.85
N PHE A 40 4.62 -2.07 3.79
CA PHE A 40 4.74 -3.45 3.30
C PHE A 40 5.38 -4.38 4.34
N ASP A 41 6.42 -3.92 5.05
CA ASP A 41 7.02 -4.68 6.17
C ASP A 41 6.01 -4.92 7.29
N HIS A 42 5.22 -3.89 7.63
CA HIS A 42 4.15 -4.07 8.59
C HIS A 42 3.11 -5.08 8.11
N LEU A 43 2.71 -5.08 6.85
CA LEU A 43 1.81 -6.08 6.28
C LEU A 43 2.41 -7.49 6.37
N LYS A 44 3.67 -7.66 5.97
CA LYS A 44 4.39 -8.95 6.09
C LYS A 44 4.46 -9.43 7.53
N SER A 45 4.74 -8.55 8.50
CA SER A 45 4.77 -8.89 9.94
C SER A 45 3.43 -9.36 10.48
N LYS A 46 2.33 -9.01 9.80
CA LYS A 46 0.96 -9.46 10.10
C LYS A 46 0.53 -10.69 9.29
N GLY A 47 1.45 -11.29 8.52
CA GLY A 47 1.21 -12.51 7.75
C GLY A 47 0.61 -12.27 6.36
N HIS A 48 0.57 -11.03 5.88
CA HIS A 48 0.16 -10.73 4.51
C HIS A 48 1.33 -10.86 3.53
N TYR A 49 1.05 -11.04 2.25
CA TYR A 49 2.04 -11.28 1.19
C TYR A 49 2.04 -10.15 0.18
N ILE A 50 3.18 -9.51 -0.04
CA ILE A 50 3.35 -8.54 -1.11
C ILE A 50 3.80 -9.29 -2.36
N ALA A 51 2.90 -9.49 -3.31
CA ALA A 51 3.19 -10.23 -4.54
C ALA A 51 3.66 -9.34 -5.68
N GLY A 52 3.43 -8.03 -5.62
CA GLY A 52 3.94 -7.10 -6.61
C GLY A 52 3.61 -5.66 -6.25
N TYR A 53 4.40 -4.73 -6.78
CA TYR A 53 4.16 -3.30 -6.55
C TYR A 53 4.79 -2.44 -7.65
N VAL A 54 4.27 -1.21 -7.75
CA VAL A 54 4.93 -0.05 -8.32
C VAL A 54 4.56 1.17 -7.49
N ILE A 55 5.57 1.95 -7.09
CA ILE A 55 5.39 3.19 -6.33
C ILE A 55 5.71 4.35 -7.27
N MET A 56 4.67 4.93 -7.86
CA MET A 56 4.79 6.09 -8.75
C MET A 56 4.92 7.39 -7.95
N PRO A 57 5.36 8.49 -8.56
CA PRO A 57 5.49 9.78 -7.86
C PRO A 57 4.26 10.23 -7.08
N ASN A 58 3.06 9.80 -7.48
CA ASN A 58 1.79 10.27 -6.93
C ASN A 58 0.77 9.17 -6.63
N HIS A 59 1.10 7.91 -6.83
CA HIS A 59 0.21 6.79 -6.53
C HIS A 59 0.98 5.49 -6.32
N VAL A 60 0.31 4.53 -5.71
CA VAL A 60 0.83 3.20 -5.48
C VAL A 60 -0.12 2.19 -6.08
N HIS A 61 0.43 1.22 -6.81
CA HIS A 61 -0.25 -0.03 -7.12
C HIS A 61 0.43 -1.16 -6.37
N ALA A 62 -0.33 -2.06 -5.78
CA ALA A 62 0.20 -3.25 -5.14
C ALA A 62 -0.73 -4.46 -5.36
N LEU A 63 -0.14 -5.62 -5.62
CA LEU A 63 -0.80 -6.91 -5.59
C LEU A 63 -0.49 -7.56 -4.25
N ILE A 64 -1.51 -7.74 -3.42
CA ILE A 64 -1.34 -8.17 -2.02
C ILE A 64 -2.23 -9.38 -1.74
N GLY A 65 -1.63 -10.45 -1.22
CA GLY A 65 -2.33 -11.57 -0.61
C GLY A 65 -2.63 -11.23 0.86
N PHE A 66 -3.88 -10.91 1.13
CA PHE A 66 -4.34 -10.65 2.49
C PHE A 66 -4.75 -11.96 3.16
N ARG A 67 -4.11 -12.27 4.28
CA ARG A 67 -4.51 -13.36 5.15
C ARG A 67 -5.57 -12.88 6.14
N ASN A 68 -6.46 -13.79 6.54
CA ASN A 68 -7.43 -13.49 7.60
C ASN A 68 -6.72 -13.23 8.93
N THR A 69 -6.75 -12.00 9.39
CA THR A 69 -6.17 -11.55 10.68
C THR A 69 -7.23 -11.09 11.66
N GLY A 70 -8.52 -11.29 11.34
CA GLY A 70 -9.64 -10.73 12.10
C GLY A 70 -9.88 -9.24 11.86
N GLN A 71 -9.01 -8.56 11.11
CA GLN A 71 -9.21 -7.17 10.70
C GLN A 71 -9.76 -7.09 9.28
N SER A 72 -10.64 -6.13 9.01
CA SER A 72 -11.07 -5.88 7.63
C SER A 72 -9.93 -5.32 6.77
N ILE A 73 -9.83 -5.77 5.52
CA ILE A 73 -8.84 -5.28 4.56
C ILE A 73 -8.96 -3.75 4.38
N ASN A 74 -10.18 -3.21 4.42
CA ASN A 74 -10.41 -1.77 4.34
C ASN A 74 -9.74 -1.01 5.51
N THR A 75 -9.80 -1.55 6.72
CA THR A 75 -9.14 -0.99 7.90
C THR A 75 -7.61 -1.06 7.77
N ILE A 76 -7.09 -2.18 7.29
CA ILE A 76 -5.65 -2.40 7.10
C ILE A 76 -5.09 -1.36 6.11
N ILE A 77 -5.73 -1.19 4.95
CA ILE A 77 -5.30 -0.23 3.93
C ILE A 77 -5.50 1.22 4.43
N GLY A 78 -6.65 1.51 5.05
CA GLY A 78 -6.94 2.82 5.62
C GLY A 78 -5.93 3.28 6.66
N ASN A 79 -5.50 2.37 7.54
CA ASN A 79 -4.45 2.63 8.53
C ASN A 79 -3.11 2.92 7.85
N GLY A 80 -2.71 2.11 6.86
CA GLY A 80 -1.49 2.34 6.07
C GLY A 80 -1.48 3.72 5.44
N LYS A 81 -2.53 4.08 4.70
CA LYS A 81 -2.69 5.41 4.10
C LYS A 81 -2.57 6.53 5.15
N ARG A 82 -3.21 6.37 6.31
CA ARG A 82 -3.20 7.37 7.38
C ARG A 82 -1.79 7.60 7.94
N PHE A 83 -1.04 6.55 8.25
CA PHE A 83 0.30 6.68 8.81
C PHE A 83 1.27 7.27 7.78
N ILE A 84 1.23 6.82 6.52
CA ILE A 84 2.01 7.39 5.43
C ILE A 84 1.68 8.88 5.26
N ALA A 85 0.40 9.28 5.34
CA ALA A 85 0.00 10.68 5.25
C ALA A 85 0.59 11.54 6.36
N TYR A 86 0.63 11.06 7.61
CA TYR A 86 1.24 11.80 8.71
C TYR A 86 2.73 12.07 8.48
N ASP A 87 3.45 11.08 7.99
CA ASP A 87 4.88 11.22 7.72
C ASP A 87 5.14 12.11 6.47
N ILE A 88 4.32 12.03 5.42
CA ILE A 88 4.38 12.96 4.28
C ILE A 88 4.20 14.40 4.76
N ILE A 89 3.20 14.69 5.60
CA ILE A 89 2.98 16.03 6.15
C ILE A 89 4.15 16.48 7.03
N LYS A 90 4.72 15.58 7.83
CA LYS A 90 5.91 15.87 8.62
C LYS A 90 7.11 16.25 7.73
N ARG A 91 7.34 15.53 6.63
CA ARG A 91 8.39 15.83 5.66
C ARG A 91 8.16 17.14 4.93
N LEU A 92 6.93 17.44 4.49
CA LEU A 92 6.58 18.72 3.88
C LEU A 92 6.86 19.91 4.81
N LYS A 93 6.55 19.79 6.11
CA LYS A 93 6.89 20.80 7.11
C LYS A 93 8.40 20.98 7.26
N ALA A 94 9.15 19.89 7.32
CA ALA A 94 10.61 19.95 7.42
C ALA A 94 11.28 20.57 6.18
N LEU A 95 10.65 20.44 5.00
CA LEU A 95 11.09 21.03 3.74
C LEU A 95 10.64 22.50 3.57
N GLY A 96 9.81 23.04 4.48
CA GLY A 96 9.26 24.41 4.35
C GLY A 96 8.24 24.57 3.22
N GLU A 97 7.55 23.50 2.83
CA GLU A 97 6.58 23.49 1.72
C GLU A 97 5.21 24.05 2.15
N ASP A 98 5.21 25.28 2.70
CA ASP A 98 4.00 25.92 3.28
C ASP A 98 2.86 26.08 2.29
N LYS A 99 3.15 26.40 1.02
CA LYS A 99 2.14 26.56 -0.03
C LYS A 99 1.41 25.22 -0.29
N LEU A 100 2.16 24.13 -0.32
CA LEU A 100 1.61 22.82 -0.54
C LEU A 100 0.82 22.34 0.68
N LEU A 101 1.34 22.58 1.89
CA LEU A 101 0.64 22.30 3.15
C LEU A 101 -0.70 23.06 3.22
N HIS A 102 -0.70 24.35 2.85
CA HIS A 102 -1.93 25.15 2.80
C HIS A 102 -2.92 24.58 1.79
N ARG A 103 -2.46 24.22 0.58
CA ARG A 103 -3.31 23.59 -0.45
C ARG A 103 -3.94 22.29 0.04
N LEU A 104 -3.18 21.41 0.70
CA LEU A 104 -3.69 20.17 1.28
C LEU A 104 -4.67 20.44 2.43
N HIS A 105 -4.48 21.52 3.18
CA HIS A 105 -5.37 21.90 4.27
C HIS A 105 -6.73 22.40 3.77
N ILE A 106 -6.76 23.33 2.82
CA ILE A 106 -8.03 23.88 2.28
C ILE A 106 -8.84 22.87 1.46
N SER A 107 -8.20 21.75 1.06
CA SER A 107 -8.87 20.65 0.34
C SER A 107 -9.63 19.67 1.26
N VAL A 108 -9.51 19.83 2.59
CA VAL A 108 -10.22 18.96 3.54
C VAL A 108 -11.70 19.28 3.55
N GLU A 109 -12.55 18.28 3.34
CA GLU A 109 -14.01 18.47 3.39
C GLU A 109 -14.48 18.80 4.82
N ALA A 110 -15.56 19.59 4.95
CA ALA A 110 -16.11 20.02 6.23
C ALA A 110 -16.38 18.85 7.21
N LYS A 111 -16.96 17.74 6.71
CA LYS A 111 -17.22 16.54 7.50
C LYS A 111 -15.95 15.89 8.10
N ASP A 112 -14.81 16.06 7.42
CA ASP A 112 -13.53 15.48 7.85
C ASP A 112 -12.76 16.44 8.77
N LEU A 113 -12.99 17.74 8.66
CA LEU A 113 -12.51 18.73 9.63
C LEU A 113 -13.11 18.46 11.02
N GLU A 114 -14.40 18.11 11.10
CA GLU A 114 -15.06 17.71 12.36
C GLU A 114 -14.42 16.49 13.01
N ARG A 115 -13.77 15.63 12.19
CA ARG A 115 -12.99 14.46 12.64
C ARG A 115 -11.51 14.78 12.89
N ASN A 116 -11.14 16.06 12.98
CA ASN A 116 -9.75 16.52 13.15
C ASN A 116 -8.78 16.17 12.01
N LYS A 117 -9.25 15.86 10.79
CA LYS A 117 -8.39 15.73 9.62
C LYS A 117 -7.88 17.12 9.22
N LYS A 118 -6.58 17.30 9.16
CA LYS A 118 -5.95 18.61 8.91
C LYS A 118 -5.46 18.79 7.49
N HIS A 119 -5.22 17.73 6.75
CA HIS A 119 -4.67 17.77 5.39
C HIS A 119 -5.22 16.61 4.56
N GLU A 120 -5.53 16.89 3.30
CA GLU A 120 -5.98 15.90 2.33
C GLU A 120 -4.78 15.40 1.52
N VAL A 121 -4.17 14.28 1.94
CA VAL A 121 -2.97 13.71 1.28
C VAL A 121 -3.36 12.75 0.17
N TRP A 122 -4.43 11.99 0.36
CA TRP A 122 -4.88 10.94 -0.55
C TRP A 122 -6.25 11.25 -1.11
N GLU A 123 -6.52 10.78 -2.32
CA GLU A 123 -7.91 10.69 -2.80
C GLU A 123 -8.75 9.87 -1.82
N ASP A 124 -10.04 10.21 -1.75
CA ASP A 124 -11.02 9.54 -0.88
C ASP A 124 -11.09 8.06 -1.12
N SER A 125 -10.81 7.14 -0.43
CA SER A 125 -10.80 5.71 -0.68
C SER A 125 -9.56 5.21 -1.45
N PHE A 126 -9.63 3.98 -1.84
CA PHE A 126 -8.70 3.30 -2.73
C PHE A 126 -9.49 2.46 -3.74
N ASP A 127 -8.90 2.23 -4.90
CA ASP A 127 -9.47 1.30 -5.88
C ASP A 127 -8.93 -0.11 -5.63
N TRP A 128 -9.76 -1.11 -5.91
CA TRP A 128 -9.37 -2.50 -5.74
C TRP A 128 -10.01 -3.43 -6.78
N LYS A 129 -9.30 -4.50 -7.06
CA LYS A 129 -9.79 -5.62 -7.86
C LYS A 129 -9.38 -6.93 -7.19
N GLU A 130 -10.34 -7.79 -6.94
CA GLU A 130 -10.07 -9.14 -6.46
C GLU A 130 -9.43 -9.96 -7.58
N CYS A 131 -8.36 -10.67 -7.27
CA CYS A 131 -7.57 -11.46 -8.22
C CYS A 131 -7.64 -12.95 -7.84
N ARG A 132 -8.62 -13.66 -8.38
CA ARG A 132 -8.89 -15.08 -8.06
C ARG A 132 -8.11 -16.09 -8.90
N ILE A 133 -7.60 -15.68 -10.05
CA ILE A 133 -6.90 -16.55 -11.00
C ILE A 133 -5.57 -15.95 -11.43
N ASN A 134 -4.59 -16.82 -11.65
CA ASN A 134 -3.22 -16.41 -11.99
C ASN A 134 -3.13 -15.53 -13.24
N SER A 135 -3.92 -15.81 -14.28
CA SER A 135 -3.91 -14.99 -15.50
C SER A 135 -4.34 -13.55 -15.26
N TYR A 136 -5.28 -13.33 -14.31
CA TYR A 136 -5.69 -11.97 -13.95
C TYR A 136 -4.66 -11.27 -13.06
N MET A 137 -3.98 -12.01 -12.16
CA MET A 137 -2.84 -11.48 -11.39
C MET A 137 -1.73 -11.05 -12.34
N GLN A 138 -1.36 -11.89 -13.32
CA GLN A 138 -0.39 -11.56 -14.34
C GLN A 138 -0.76 -10.29 -15.10
N GLN A 139 -2.01 -10.18 -15.55
CA GLN A 139 -2.51 -8.98 -16.23
C GLN A 139 -2.34 -7.71 -15.37
N LYS A 140 -2.55 -7.82 -14.04
CA LYS A 140 -2.39 -6.69 -13.11
C LYS A 140 -0.92 -6.34 -12.88
N LEU A 141 -0.05 -7.34 -12.81
CA LEU A 141 1.40 -7.15 -12.75
C LEU A 141 1.90 -6.44 -14.02
N ASP A 142 1.54 -6.92 -15.19
CA ASP A 142 1.90 -6.31 -16.48
C ASP A 142 1.41 -4.86 -16.56
N TYR A 143 0.17 -4.61 -16.16
CA TYR A 143 -0.41 -3.26 -16.12
C TYR A 143 0.42 -2.33 -15.24
N MET A 144 0.69 -2.70 -13.97
CA MET A 144 1.39 -1.81 -13.05
C MET A 144 2.86 -1.64 -13.37
N HIS A 145 3.54 -2.70 -13.83
CA HIS A 145 4.96 -2.63 -14.17
C HIS A 145 5.23 -1.71 -15.38
N HIS A 146 4.27 -1.57 -16.30
CA HIS A 146 4.39 -0.65 -17.43
C HIS A 146 4.00 0.80 -17.10
N ASN A 147 3.49 1.11 -15.91
CA ASN A 147 3.12 2.49 -15.57
C ASN A 147 4.30 3.48 -15.70
N PRO A 148 5.53 3.16 -15.25
CA PRO A 148 6.67 4.08 -15.38
C PRO A 148 7.10 4.36 -16.82
N CYS A 149 6.72 3.49 -17.76
CA CYS A 149 7.09 3.59 -19.19
C CYS A 149 6.03 4.29 -20.03
N LYS A 150 4.93 4.77 -19.44
CA LYS A 150 3.77 5.26 -20.20
C LYS A 150 3.28 6.62 -19.73
N GLY A 151 2.47 7.25 -20.61
CA GLY A 151 1.74 8.47 -20.32
C GLY A 151 2.65 9.67 -20.02
N LYS A 152 2.19 10.54 -19.14
CA LYS A 152 2.92 11.76 -18.77
C LYS A 152 4.19 11.51 -17.96
N TRP A 153 4.32 10.33 -17.35
CA TRP A 153 5.47 10.01 -16.52
C TRP A 153 6.68 9.62 -17.37
N ASN A 154 6.56 8.61 -18.21
CA ASN A 154 7.63 8.12 -19.09
C ASN A 154 9.03 8.22 -18.44
N ILE A 155 9.14 7.68 -17.20
CA ILE A 155 10.31 7.85 -16.32
C ILE A 155 11.48 7.00 -16.82
N VAL A 156 11.16 5.79 -17.31
CA VAL A 156 12.14 4.80 -17.80
C VAL A 156 11.68 4.20 -19.12
N ALA A 157 12.64 3.69 -19.90
CA ALA A 157 12.37 3.06 -21.19
C ALA A 157 11.80 1.63 -21.03
N ALA A 158 12.29 0.87 -20.05
CA ALA A 158 11.84 -0.49 -19.77
C ALA A 158 11.35 -0.64 -18.33
N PRO A 159 10.33 -1.49 -18.06
CA PRO A 159 9.77 -1.66 -16.73
C PRO A 159 10.79 -2.08 -15.66
N MET A 160 11.77 -2.90 -16.04
CA MET A 160 12.81 -3.39 -15.12
C MET A 160 13.78 -2.31 -14.63
N ASP A 161 13.85 -1.19 -15.35
CA ASP A 161 14.77 -0.08 -15.02
C ASP A 161 14.18 0.84 -13.92
N TYR A 162 12.89 0.67 -13.59
CA TYR A 162 12.27 1.46 -12.53
C TYR A 162 12.49 0.81 -11.17
N GLU A 163 13.35 1.40 -10.36
CA GLU A 163 13.80 0.84 -9.08
C GLU A 163 12.66 0.66 -8.04
N HIS A 164 11.63 1.53 -8.07
CA HIS A 164 10.49 1.45 -7.15
C HIS A 164 9.37 0.55 -7.67
N SER A 165 9.76 -0.58 -8.28
CA SER A 165 8.87 -1.57 -8.88
C SER A 165 9.39 -2.99 -8.66
N SER A 166 8.47 -3.94 -8.57
CA SER A 166 8.80 -5.37 -8.59
C SER A 166 9.02 -5.93 -10.01
N ALA A 167 9.02 -5.10 -11.05
CA ALA A 167 9.16 -5.55 -12.43
C ALA A 167 10.45 -6.33 -12.68
N LYS A 168 11.57 -5.89 -12.08
CA LYS A 168 12.86 -6.59 -12.20
C LYS A 168 12.74 -8.07 -11.83
N TYR A 169 12.08 -8.37 -10.68
CA TYR A 169 11.90 -9.74 -10.22
C TYR A 169 11.14 -10.60 -11.23
N TYR A 170 10.04 -10.09 -11.78
CA TYR A 170 9.22 -10.84 -12.72
C TYR A 170 9.84 -11.02 -14.12
N ILE A 171 10.80 -10.18 -14.48
CA ILE A 171 11.50 -10.24 -15.78
C ILE A 171 12.79 -11.05 -15.67
N THR A 172 13.57 -10.90 -14.58
CA THR A 172 14.92 -11.47 -14.47
C THR A 172 15.06 -12.56 -13.41
N GLY A 173 14.08 -12.72 -12.51
CA GLY A 173 14.17 -13.58 -11.33
C GLY A 173 14.93 -12.96 -10.15
N GLU A 174 15.54 -11.78 -10.33
CA GLU A 174 16.29 -11.10 -9.27
C GLU A 174 15.42 -10.12 -8.51
N GLN A 175 15.41 -10.20 -7.18
CA GLN A 175 14.69 -9.25 -6.35
C GLN A 175 15.21 -7.81 -6.54
N GLY A 176 14.29 -6.85 -6.48
CA GLY A 176 14.61 -5.42 -6.53
C GLY A 176 14.92 -4.86 -5.14
N ILE A 177 14.73 -3.53 -4.95
CA ILE A 177 14.90 -2.84 -3.66
C ILE A 177 14.04 -3.47 -2.55
N TYR A 178 12.83 -3.91 -2.90
CA TYR A 178 11.92 -4.55 -1.96
C TYR A 178 11.53 -5.94 -2.46
N GLU A 179 11.75 -6.94 -1.62
CA GLU A 179 11.51 -8.34 -1.93
C GLU A 179 10.01 -8.67 -1.97
N VAL A 180 9.58 -9.30 -3.05
CA VAL A 180 8.20 -9.75 -3.24
C VAL A 180 8.09 -11.27 -3.22
N PHE A 181 6.90 -11.73 -2.87
CA PHE A 181 6.50 -13.13 -2.94
C PHE A 181 5.98 -13.45 -4.34
N ASN A 182 6.30 -14.61 -4.90
CA ASN A 182 5.79 -14.98 -6.21
C ASN A 182 4.28 -15.23 -6.16
N TYR A 183 3.53 -14.55 -7.02
CA TYR A 183 2.06 -14.69 -7.01
C TYR A 183 1.58 -16.11 -7.33
N CYS A 184 2.35 -16.89 -8.08
CA CYS A 184 2.00 -18.30 -8.37
C CYS A 184 2.00 -19.16 -7.10
N GLU A 185 2.86 -18.84 -6.12
CA GLU A 185 2.96 -19.57 -4.85
C GLU A 185 1.81 -19.21 -3.89
N LEU A 186 1.07 -18.12 -4.14
CA LEU A 186 -0.08 -17.75 -3.31
C LEU A 186 -1.21 -18.79 -3.38
N ALA A 187 -1.31 -19.53 -4.48
CA ALA A 187 -2.32 -20.59 -4.64
C ALA A 187 -2.13 -21.74 -3.65
N ASP A 188 -0.90 -21.96 -3.19
CA ASP A 188 -0.55 -23.03 -2.25
C ASP A 188 -0.71 -22.59 -0.78
N ILE A 189 -1.09 -21.34 -0.55
CA ILE A 189 -1.23 -20.75 0.78
C ILE A 189 -2.69 -20.66 1.18
N ASN A 190 -3.02 -21.23 2.34
CA ASN A 190 -4.34 -21.03 2.94
C ASN A 190 -4.44 -19.63 3.58
N LEU A 191 -4.96 -18.66 2.82
CA LEU A 191 -5.15 -17.28 3.29
C LEU A 191 -6.32 -17.16 4.28
N THR A 192 -7.27 -18.10 4.26
CA THR A 192 -8.51 -18.06 5.06
C THR A 192 -8.28 -18.47 6.51
N GLU A 193 -7.25 -19.29 6.78
CA GLU A 193 -6.94 -19.72 8.12
C GLU A 193 -6.61 -18.52 9.02
N LEU A 194 -7.39 -18.35 10.09
CA LEU A 194 -7.19 -17.27 11.05
C LEU A 194 -5.84 -17.46 11.76
N LEU A 195 -4.94 -16.50 11.63
CA LEU A 195 -3.71 -16.49 12.42
C LEU A 195 -4.08 -16.29 13.89
N GLN A 196 -3.94 -17.36 14.68
CA GLN A 196 -3.99 -17.23 16.13
C GLN A 196 -2.81 -16.31 16.55
N GLN A 197 -3.12 -15.14 17.08
CA GLN A 197 -2.10 -14.35 17.78
C GLN A 197 -1.66 -15.21 18.95
N ASN A 198 -0.41 -15.72 18.91
CA ASN A 198 0.22 -16.34 20.07
C ASN A 198 0.15 -15.30 21.19
N ALA A 199 -0.79 -15.51 22.12
CA ALA A 199 -0.73 -14.87 23.42
C ALA A 199 0.57 -15.36 24.04
N GLU A 200 1.59 -14.52 24.04
CA GLU A 200 2.80 -14.77 24.81
C GLU A 200 2.38 -15.11 26.22
N SER A 201 2.60 -16.36 26.58
CA SER A 201 2.41 -16.86 27.94
C SER A 201 3.35 -16.07 28.85
N THR A 202 2.81 -15.09 29.52
CA THR A 202 3.49 -14.43 30.64
C THR A 202 3.80 -15.52 31.67
N PRO A 203 5.05 -15.80 32.00
CA PRO A 203 5.35 -16.74 33.07
C PRO A 203 4.83 -16.15 34.37
N SER A 204 3.85 -16.80 34.97
CA SER A 204 3.38 -16.47 36.32
C SER A 204 4.51 -16.72 37.31
N HIS A 205 5.21 -15.67 37.68
CA HIS A 205 6.08 -15.69 38.84
C HIS A 205 5.20 -15.80 40.11
N LYS A 206 4.82 -17.04 40.44
CA LYS A 206 4.40 -17.32 41.82
C LYS A 206 5.67 -17.32 42.68
N ALA A 207 5.96 -16.20 43.30
CA ALA A 207 6.83 -16.17 44.46
C ALA A 207 6.19 -17.04 45.56
N ARG A 208 6.88 -18.09 45.95
CA ARG A 208 6.68 -18.73 47.27
C ARG A 208 7.63 -18.07 48.24
N LEU A 209 7.04 -17.54 49.30
CA LEU A 209 7.54 -17.35 50.70
C LEU A 209 9.00 -16.99 50.86
#